data_d009315417f696ae3e729cec150e6820
#
_entry.id   d009315417f696ae3e729cec150e6820
#
_cell.length_a   1.000
_cell.length_b   1.000
_cell.length_c   1.000
_cell.angle_alpha   90.00
_cell.angle_beta   90.00
_cell.angle_gamma   90.00
#
_symmetry.space_group_name_H-M   'P 1'
#
loop_
_entity.id
_entity.type
_entity.pdbx_description
1 polymer ?
#
loop_
_entity_poly.entity_id
_entity_poly.type
_entity_poly.pdbx_seq_one_letter_code
_entity_poly.pdbx_strand_id
1 'polypeptide(L)'
;MKKWGRRIRAAIGMGLTWAAAWFGAGILLARVPGFYSDLPFALLFAPLGFVTGIVFSGILVGIEGRRGFDRVSLSRFAGWGAVSGLLLSGIFAVAAALRGQTAWGEFLVFGPPLTMASAVCAAGSLAMARRAEGQELRGRSGD
;
A
#
# COMPACT_ATOMS: atom_id res chain seq x y z
N MET A 1 27.92 -2.83 3.74
CA MET A 1 27.27 -1.94 2.76
C MET A 1 26.27 -2.67 1.83
N LYS A 2 26.51 -3.90 1.35
CA LYS A 2 25.58 -4.62 0.44
C LYS A 2 24.17 -4.91 1.00
N LYS A 3 24.00 -5.05 2.33
CA LYS A 3 22.68 -5.32 2.94
C LYS A 3 21.74 -4.10 2.93
N TRP A 4 22.27 -2.91 3.03
CA TRP A 4 21.51 -1.64 3.01
C TRP A 4 20.94 -1.36 1.62
N GLY A 5 21.74 -1.52 0.58
CA GLY A 5 21.31 -1.33 -0.81
C GLY A 5 20.16 -2.27 -1.22
N ARG A 6 20.16 -3.53 -0.73
CA ARG A 6 19.05 -4.46 -0.97
C ARG A 6 17.75 -3.99 -0.29
N ARG A 7 17.81 -3.49 0.94
CA ARG A 7 16.64 -3.00 1.68
C ARG A 7 16.02 -1.78 1.01
N ILE A 8 16.86 -0.83 0.57
CA ILE A 8 16.40 0.37 -0.15
C ILE A 8 15.74 -0.03 -1.48
N ARG A 9 16.35 -0.93 -2.24
CA ARG A 9 15.78 -1.41 -3.51
C ARG A 9 14.44 -2.12 -3.31
N ALA A 10 14.32 -2.94 -2.27
CA ALA A 10 13.05 -3.59 -1.91
C ALA A 10 11.98 -2.57 -1.50
N ALA A 11 12.32 -1.55 -0.70
CA ALA A 11 11.40 -0.49 -0.30
C ALA A 11 10.92 0.33 -1.51
N ILE A 12 11.82 0.69 -2.44
CA ILE A 12 11.47 1.38 -3.68
C ILE A 12 10.58 0.51 -4.55
N GLY A 13 10.90 -0.78 -4.71
CA GLY A 13 10.07 -1.73 -5.46
C GLY A 13 8.65 -1.84 -4.89
N MET A 14 8.53 -1.94 -3.56
CA MET A 14 7.24 -1.91 -2.86
C MET A 14 6.50 -0.60 -3.12
N GLY A 15 7.17 0.54 -2.99
CA GLY A 15 6.61 1.87 -3.27
C GLY A 15 6.08 1.98 -4.69
N LEU A 16 6.84 1.52 -5.69
CA LEU A 16 6.41 1.53 -7.10
C LEU A 16 5.19 0.62 -7.35
N THR A 17 5.17 -0.57 -6.74
CA THR A 17 4.02 -1.48 -6.86
C THR A 17 2.75 -0.85 -6.29
N TRP A 18 2.87 -0.21 -5.13
CA TRP A 18 1.75 0.49 -4.51
C TRP A 18 1.34 1.73 -5.30
N ALA A 19 2.30 2.50 -5.83
CA ALA A 19 2.00 3.63 -6.71
C ALA A 19 1.19 3.20 -7.94
N ALA A 20 1.56 2.10 -8.59
CA ALA A 20 0.83 1.56 -9.74
C ALA A 20 -0.58 1.10 -9.37
N ALA A 21 -0.75 0.40 -8.24
CA ALA A 21 -2.05 -0.04 -7.75
C ALA A 21 -2.97 1.15 -7.40
N TRP A 22 -2.43 2.16 -6.72
CA TRP A 22 -3.19 3.37 -6.37
C TRP A 22 -3.51 4.23 -7.58
N PHE A 23 -2.59 4.32 -8.55
CA PHE A 23 -2.86 4.97 -9.84
C PHE A 23 -4.04 4.32 -10.56
N GLY A 24 -4.06 2.98 -10.63
CA GLY A 24 -5.18 2.21 -11.18
C GLY A 24 -6.49 2.46 -10.42
N ALA A 25 -6.45 2.47 -9.08
CA ALA A 25 -7.60 2.82 -8.25
C ALA A 25 -8.10 4.24 -8.52
N GLY A 26 -7.19 5.21 -8.68
CA GLY A 26 -7.52 6.58 -9.04
C GLY A 26 -8.23 6.70 -10.40
N ILE A 27 -7.79 5.94 -11.42
CA ILE A 27 -8.46 5.87 -12.73
C ILE A 27 -9.87 5.28 -12.58
N LEU A 28 -10.04 4.23 -11.78
CA LEU A 28 -11.36 3.61 -11.56
C LEU A 28 -12.30 4.56 -10.84
N LEU A 29 -11.85 5.25 -9.83
CA LEU A 29 -12.63 6.25 -9.09
C LEU A 29 -13.04 7.43 -9.98
N ALA A 30 -12.16 7.88 -10.87
CA ALA A 30 -12.49 8.95 -11.82
C ALA A 30 -13.61 8.58 -12.80
N ARG A 31 -13.95 7.30 -12.95
CA ARG A 31 -15.05 6.81 -13.80
C ARG A 31 -16.37 6.64 -13.06
N VAL A 32 -16.41 6.84 -11.75
CA VAL A 32 -17.64 6.75 -10.96
C VAL A 32 -18.44 8.05 -11.15
N PRO A 33 -19.69 7.99 -11.65
CA PRO A 33 -20.52 9.17 -11.82
C PRO A 33 -20.75 9.86 -10.47
N GLY A 34 -20.56 11.18 -10.42
CA GLY A 34 -20.71 11.98 -9.20
C GLY A 34 -19.45 12.04 -8.32
N PHE A 35 -18.40 11.33 -8.65
CA PHE A 35 -17.09 11.50 -8.01
C PHE A 35 -16.33 12.60 -8.79
N TYR A 36 -15.92 13.65 -8.09
CA TYR A 36 -15.26 14.85 -8.60
C TYR A 36 -14.41 14.63 -9.88
N SER A 37 -14.96 14.95 -11.05
CA SER A 37 -14.34 14.71 -12.35
C SER A 37 -13.17 15.68 -12.64
N ASP A 38 -13.08 16.78 -11.90
CA ASP A 38 -12.17 17.90 -12.19
C ASP A 38 -10.78 17.74 -11.60
N LEU A 39 -10.55 16.76 -10.73
CA LEU A 39 -9.26 16.49 -10.13
C LEU A 39 -8.58 15.30 -10.81
N PRO A 40 -7.29 15.42 -11.15
CA PRO A 40 -6.51 14.30 -11.71
C PRO A 40 -6.18 13.28 -10.61
N PHE A 41 -7.22 12.59 -10.09
CA PHE A 41 -7.08 11.63 -8.98
C PHE A 41 -6.00 10.60 -9.21
N ALA A 42 -5.87 10.09 -10.43
CA ALA A 42 -4.83 9.13 -10.76
C ALA A 42 -3.41 9.68 -10.48
N LEU A 43 -3.16 10.94 -10.82
CA LEU A 43 -1.87 11.59 -10.58
C LEU A 43 -1.62 11.88 -9.10
N LEU A 44 -2.68 12.16 -8.32
CA LEU A 44 -2.57 12.39 -6.87
C LEU A 44 -2.40 11.08 -6.10
N PHE A 45 -3.07 10.01 -6.53
CA PHE A 45 -3.02 8.73 -5.86
C PHE A 45 -1.69 7.99 -6.06
N ALA A 46 -1.01 8.17 -7.19
CA ALA A 46 0.28 7.53 -7.43
C ALA A 46 1.36 7.90 -6.40
N PRO A 47 1.65 9.19 -6.12
CA PRO A 47 2.63 9.56 -5.09
C PRO A 47 2.18 9.16 -3.69
N LEU A 48 0.88 9.20 -3.38
CA LEU A 48 0.35 8.70 -2.11
C LEU A 48 0.60 7.21 -1.94
N GLY A 49 0.31 6.42 -2.97
CA GLY A 49 0.62 4.99 -3.00
C GLY A 49 2.11 4.71 -2.81
N PHE A 50 2.97 5.49 -3.48
CA PHE A 50 4.41 5.36 -3.33
C PHE A 50 4.88 5.59 -1.90
N VAL A 51 4.46 6.69 -1.28
CA VAL A 51 4.82 7.04 0.10
C VAL A 51 4.29 5.99 1.08
N THR A 52 3.03 5.59 0.95
CA THR A 52 2.44 4.54 1.80
C THR A 52 3.14 3.20 1.63
N GLY A 53 3.54 2.83 0.42
CA GLY A 53 4.30 1.61 0.16
C GLY A 53 5.69 1.61 0.82
N ILE A 54 6.41 2.75 0.79
CA ILE A 54 7.69 2.91 1.49
C ILE A 54 7.49 2.83 3.01
N VAL A 55 6.53 3.56 3.57
CA VAL A 55 6.21 3.55 5.00
C VAL A 55 5.84 2.14 5.45
N PHE A 56 4.99 1.46 4.70
CA PHE A 56 4.61 0.07 4.95
C PHE A 56 5.81 -0.88 4.94
N SER A 57 6.72 -0.73 3.97
CA SER A 57 7.98 -1.49 3.91
C SER A 57 8.86 -1.24 5.15
N GLY A 58 8.94 0.01 5.62
CA GLY A 58 9.65 0.39 6.84
C GLY A 58 9.05 -0.27 8.09
N ILE A 59 7.73 -0.25 8.22
CA ILE A 59 6.99 -0.91 9.32
C ILE A 59 7.27 -2.41 9.32
N LEU A 60 7.22 -3.06 8.16
CA LEU A 60 7.51 -4.49 8.03
C LEU A 60 8.94 -4.83 8.46
N VAL A 61 9.92 -4.05 8.01
CA VAL A 61 11.33 -4.24 8.41
C VAL A 61 11.50 -4.04 9.93
N GLY A 62 10.78 -3.10 10.52
CA GLY A 62 10.84 -2.82 11.97
C GLY A 62 10.20 -3.93 12.82
N ILE A 63 9.04 -4.45 12.39
CA ILE A 63 8.26 -5.43 13.17
C ILE A 63 8.71 -6.87 12.88
N GLU A 64 9.01 -7.20 11.64
CA GLU A 64 9.28 -8.57 11.20
C GLU A 64 10.70 -8.81 10.68
N GLY A 65 11.56 -7.79 10.67
CA GLY A 65 12.91 -7.84 10.11
C GLY A 65 13.86 -8.89 10.71
N ARG A 66 13.42 -9.62 11.75
CA ARG A 66 14.11 -10.76 12.35
C ARG A 66 13.41 -12.10 12.14
N ARG A 67 12.16 -12.10 11.64
CA ARG A 67 11.38 -13.31 11.36
C ARG A 67 11.17 -13.37 9.86
N GLY A 68 11.67 -14.40 9.18
CA GLY A 68 11.54 -14.55 7.73
C GLY A 68 10.07 -14.45 7.28
N PHE A 69 9.85 -13.98 6.05
CA PHE A 69 8.52 -13.78 5.44
C PHE A 69 7.67 -15.05 5.36
N ASP A 70 8.31 -16.23 5.47
CA ASP A 70 7.67 -17.56 5.38
C ASP A 70 6.62 -17.81 6.48
N ARG A 71 6.70 -17.10 7.61
CA ARG A 71 5.82 -17.29 8.76
C ARG A 71 4.73 -16.22 8.90
N VAL A 72 4.72 -15.21 8.04
CA VAL A 72 3.73 -14.13 8.12
C VAL A 72 2.44 -14.59 7.43
N SER A 73 1.34 -14.69 8.18
CA SER A 73 0.05 -15.02 7.58
C SER A 73 -0.43 -13.89 6.65
N LEU A 74 -1.07 -14.27 5.54
CA LEU A 74 -1.62 -13.31 4.56
C LEU A 74 -2.62 -12.35 5.22
N SER A 75 -3.43 -12.87 6.15
CA SER A 75 -4.41 -12.08 6.91
C SER A 75 -3.75 -11.02 7.80
N ARG A 76 -2.64 -11.36 8.44
CA ARG A 76 -1.90 -10.42 9.28
C ARG A 76 -1.26 -9.30 8.43
N PHE A 77 -0.75 -9.66 7.25
CA PHE A 77 -0.18 -8.71 6.32
C PHE A 77 -1.23 -7.76 5.73
N ALA A 78 -2.40 -8.30 5.34
CA ALA A 78 -3.55 -7.52 4.93
C ALA A 78 -4.06 -6.61 6.05
N GLY A 79 -4.08 -7.09 7.31
CA GLY A 79 -4.42 -6.31 8.48
C GLY A 79 -3.53 -5.07 8.66
N TRP A 80 -2.21 -5.21 8.53
CA TRP A 80 -1.28 -4.08 8.56
C TRP A 80 -1.51 -3.11 7.39
N GLY A 81 -1.84 -3.63 6.19
CA GLY A 81 -2.25 -2.81 5.06
C GLY A 81 -3.52 -2.00 5.38
N ALA A 82 -4.52 -2.62 5.99
CA ALA A 82 -5.75 -1.96 6.43
C ALA A 82 -5.48 -0.82 7.43
N VAL A 83 -4.62 -1.08 8.43
CA VAL A 83 -4.19 -0.05 9.40
C VAL A 83 -3.53 1.13 8.69
N SER A 84 -2.68 0.88 7.70
CA SER A 84 -2.04 1.94 6.91
C SER A 84 -3.07 2.78 6.14
N GLY A 85 -4.09 2.15 5.58
CA GLY A 85 -5.20 2.84 4.91
C GLY A 85 -6.05 3.69 5.85
N LEU A 86 -6.32 3.18 7.06
CA LEU A 86 -7.02 3.93 8.11
C LEU A 86 -6.22 5.16 8.57
N LEU A 87 -4.91 5.00 8.78
CA LEU A 87 -4.04 6.13 9.15
C LEU A 87 -4.04 7.21 8.08
N LEU A 88 -3.97 6.81 6.80
CA LEU A 88 -4.04 7.75 5.69
C LEU A 88 -5.39 8.47 5.66
N SER A 89 -6.50 7.76 5.86
CA SER A 89 -7.84 8.36 5.97
C SER A 89 -7.94 9.36 7.12
N GLY A 90 -7.30 9.07 8.25
CA GLY A 90 -7.20 9.98 9.38
C GLY A 90 -6.46 11.27 9.02
N ILE A 91 -5.37 11.18 8.23
CA ILE A 91 -4.63 12.35 7.74
C ILE A 91 -5.54 13.23 6.86
N PHE A 92 -6.32 12.63 5.95
CA PHE A 92 -7.29 13.37 5.14
C PHE A 92 -8.36 14.04 5.99
N ALA A 93 -8.90 13.34 6.99
CA ALA A 93 -9.90 13.89 7.91
C ALA A 93 -9.35 15.09 8.70
N VAL A 94 -8.12 15.00 9.20
CA VAL A 94 -7.45 16.12 9.88
C VAL A 94 -7.22 17.28 8.91
N ALA A 95 -6.76 17.02 7.69
CA ALA A 95 -6.57 18.06 6.68
C ALA A 95 -7.89 18.74 6.28
N ALA A 96 -9.01 18.02 6.26
CA ALA A 96 -10.36 18.57 6.03
C ALA A 96 -10.81 19.46 7.22
N ALA A 97 -10.60 19.00 8.44
CA ALA A 97 -10.91 19.76 9.65
C ALA A 97 -10.16 21.10 9.70
N LEU A 98 -8.87 21.10 9.32
CA LEU A 98 -8.06 22.32 9.23
C LEU A 98 -8.56 23.31 8.18
N ARG A 99 -9.34 22.85 7.19
CA ARG A 99 -10.01 23.68 6.17
C ARG A 99 -11.44 24.06 6.55
N GLY A 100 -11.87 23.74 7.76
CA GLY A 100 -13.24 24.02 8.24
C GLY A 100 -14.31 23.09 7.67
N GLN A 101 -13.90 21.96 7.08
CA GLN A 101 -14.80 20.91 6.57
C GLN A 101 -15.10 19.88 7.64
N THR A 102 -16.18 19.10 7.46
CA THR A 102 -16.55 18.03 8.40
C THR A 102 -15.61 16.84 8.29
N ALA A 103 -14.70 16.69 9.26
CA ALA A 103 -13.74 15.59 9.32
C ALA A 103 -14.41 14.21 9.24
N TRP A 104 -15.56 14.03 9.85
CA TRP A 104 -16.33 12.78 9.83
C TRP A 104 -16.85 12.42 8.43
N GLY A 105 -17.33 13.41 7.67
CA GLY A 105 -17.79 13.18 6.29
C GLY A 105 -16.66 12.64 5.42
N GLU A 106 -15.51 13.30 5.45
CA GLU A 106 -14.33 12.88 4.70
C GLU A 106 -13.82 11.49 5.13
N PHE A 107 -13.79 11.23 6.46
CA PHE A 107 -13.36 9.93 6.96
C PHE A 107 -14.29 8.79 6.52
N LEU A 108 -15.61 9.00 6.52
CA LEU A 108 -16.56 7.97 6.10
C LEU A 108 -16.53 7.71 4.58
N VAL A 109 -16.26 8.74 3.79
CA VAL A 109 -16.18 8.63 2.32
C VAL A 109 -14.86 7.95 1.91
N PHE A 110 -13.73 8.38 2.47
CA PHE A 110 -12.41 7.90 2.04
C PHE A 110 -11.90 6.71 2.87
N GLY A 111 -12.37 6.55 4.11
CA GLY A 111 -11.92 5.50 5.01
C GLY A 111 -12.06 4.08 4.46
N PRO A 112 -13.28 3.63 4.13
CA PRO A 112 -13.49 2.28 3.63
C PRO A 112 -12.71 1.97 2.35
N PRO A 113 -12.76 2.78 1.27
CA PRO A 113 -12.03 2.46 0.05
C PRO A 113 -10.51 2.49 0.24
N LEU A 114 -9.96 3.44 1.01
CA LEU A 114 -8.52 3.48 1.28
C LEU A 114 -8.04 2.30 2.11
N THR A 115 -8.83 1.89 3.10
CA THR A 115 -8.54 0.72 3.94
C THR A 115 -8.55 -0.56 3.12
N MET A 116 -9.57 -0.75 2.27
CA MET A 116 -9.67 -1.92 1.40
C MET A 116 -8.56 -1.96 0.37
N ALA A 117 -8.29 -0.84 -0.32
CA ALA A 117 -7.22 -0.75 -1.30
C ALA A 117 -5.85 -1.08 -0.68
N SER A 118 -5.56 -0.52 0.49
CA SER A 118 -4.30 -0.79 1.20
C SER A 118 -4.18 -2.24 1.66
N ALA A 119 -5.26 -2.86 2.14
CA ALA A 119 -5.29 -4.27 2.52
C ALA A 119 -5.04 -5.18 1.31
N VAL A 120 -5.68 -4.91 0.17
CA VAL A 120 -5.51 -5.65 -1.08
C VAL A 120 -4.09 -5.48 -1.63
N CYS A 121 -3.55 -4.26 -1.63
CA CYS A 121 -2.17 -3.99 -2.05
C CYS A 121 -1.16 -4.77 -1.19
N ALA A 122 -1.35 -4.78 0.13
CA ALA A 122 -0.52 -5.53 1.05
C ALA A 122 -0.59 -7.03 0.75
N ALA A 123 -1.79 -7.61 0.69
CA ALA A 123 -1.98 -9.02 0.38
C ALA A 123 -1.38 -9.41 -0.97
N GLY A 124 -1.59 -8.58 -2.01
CA GLY A 124 -1.03 -8.78 -3.34
C GLY A 124 0.50 -8.76 -3.34
N SER A 125 1.11 -7.83 -2.63
CA SER A 125 2.57 -7.73 -2.49
C SER A 125 3.17 -9.00 -1.86
N LEU A 126 2.55 -9.53 -0.80
CA LEU A 126 3.01 -10.77 -0.17
C LEU A 126 2.81 -11.98 -1.08
N ALA A 127 1.68 -12.05 -1.81
CA ALA A 127 1.42 -13.14 -2.74
C ALA A 127 2.45 -13.17 -3.88
N MET A 128 2.84 -12.00 -4.40
CA MET A 128 3.89 -11.88 -5.42
C MET A 128 5.26 -12.30 -4.88
N ALA A 129 5.63 -11.85 -3.67
CA ALA A 129 6.88 -12.22 -3.03
C ALA A 129 6.99 -13.75 -2.86
N ARG A 130 5.95 -14.41 -2.38
CA ARG A 130 5.93 -15.88 -2.23
C ARG A 130 6.03 -16.63 -3.55
N ARG A 131 5.42 -16.10 -4.63
CA ARG A 131 5.56 -16.70 -5.96
C ARG A 131 6.98 -16.61 -6.48
N ALA A 132 7.65 -15.47 -6.27
CA ALA A 132 9.04 -15.28 -6.69
C ALA A 132 9.98 -16.26 -5.96
N GLU A 133 9.83 -16.42 -4.63
CA GLU A 133 10.61 -17.39 -3.85
C GLU A 133 10.39 -18.83 -4.32
N GLY A 134 9.13 -19.21 -4.59
CA GLY A 134 8.81 -20.55 -5.10
C GLY A 134 9.41 -20.86 -6.47
N GLN A 135 9.58 -19.85 -7.32
CA GLN A 135 10.26 -20.01 -8.63
C GLN A 135 11.78 -20.18 -8.48
N GLU A 136 12.41 -19.42 -7.58
CA GLU A 136 13.86 -19.58 -7.31
C GLU A 136 14.21 -20.96 -6.76
N LEU A 137 13.37 -21.52 -5.89
CA LEU A 137 13.57 -22.87 -5.35
C LEU A 137 13.42 -23.95 -6.42
N ARG A 138 12.47 -23.80 -7.36
CA ARG A 138 12.29 -24.73 -8.48
C ARG A 138 13.44 -24.67 -9.48
N GLY A 139 13.99 -23.49 -9.76
CA GLY A 139 15.15 -23.35 -10.64
C GLY A 139 16.41 -24.01 -10.07
N ARG A 140 16.58 -23.97 -8.74
CA ARG A 140 17.73 -24.62 -8.06
C ARG A 140 17.66 -26.14 -7.97
N SER A 141 16.48 -26.72 -8.03
CA SER A 141 16.31 -28.20 -7.95
C SER A 141 16.36 -28.87 -9.33
N GLY A 142 16.50 -28.12 -10.40
CA GLY A 142 16.57 -28.62 -11.78
C GLY A 142 18.01 -28.70 -12.35
N ASP A 143 18.99 -28.20 -11.61
CA ASP A 143 20.44 -28.33 -11.89
C ASP A 143 21.07 -29.42 -10.99
#